data_d0a8f70d99604db87fbee4ed94c73d6f
#
_entry.id   d0a8f70d99604db87fbee4ed94c73d6f
#
_cell.length_a   1.000
_cell.length_b   1.000
_cell.length_c   1.000
_cell.angle_alpha   90.00
_cell.angle_beta   90.00
_cell.angle_gamma   90.00
#
_symmetry.space_group_name_H-M   'P 1'
#
loop_
_entity.id
_entity.type
_entity.pdbx_description
1 polymer ?
#
loop_
_entity_poly.entity_id
_entity_poly.type
_entity_poly.pdbx_seq_one_letter_code
_entity_poly.pdbx_strand_id
1 'polypeptide(L)'
;MQAKTQLPAENSGIADQLQRAFYGNAWHGPAVMEILEDVDALTAAAKPIASVHSIWELLLHTAVWDGVALTRLAGSKCQPTGAANFPPVTNATEAAWGKAVSDAKRTHDKLVKTVSGLSPERLRDRVPGKRYNFYHLLHGIAQHELYHAGQMAILKKAVMR
;
A
#
# COMPACT_ATOMS: atom_id res chain seq x y z
N MET A 1 17.52 19.85 31.72
CA MET A 1 16.69 18.63 31.70
C MET A 1 16.18 18.46 30.28
N GLN A 2 16.70 17.53 29.51
CA GLN A 2 16.13 17.19 28.20
C GLN A 2 14.82 16.43 28.45
N ALA A 3 13.71 16.95 27.93
CA ALA A 3 12.43 16.25 27.94
C ALA A 3 12.63 14.92 27.19
N LYS A 4 12.44 13.79 27.87
CA LYS A 4 12.37 12.49 27.19
C LYS A 4 11.19 12.55 26.22
N THR A 5 11.47 12.66 24.94
CA THR A 5 10.43 12.54 23.90
C THR A 5 9.83 11.15 24.04
N GLN A 6 8.62 11.06 24.55
CA GLN A 6 7.90 9.80 24.66
C GLN A 6 7.60 9.31 23.24
N LEU A 7 8.00 8.08 22.92
CA LEU A 7 7.67 7.48 21.63
C LEU A 7 6.15 7.38 21.49
N PRO A 8 5.60 7.56 20.28
CA PRO A 8 4.18 7.38 20.04
C PRO A 8 3.77 5.92 20.34
N ALA A 9 2.49 5.71 20.61
CA ALA A 9 1.95 4.35 20.73
C ALA A 9 2.21 3.57 19.43
N GLU A 10 2.46 2.27 19.54
CA GLU A 10 2.89 1.41 18.43
C GLU A 10 1.94 1.47 17.21
N ASN A 11 0.61 1.46 17.46
CA ASN A 11 -0.39 1.63 16.40
C ASN A 11 -0.26 2.98 15.66
N SER A 12 0.06 4.05 16.38
CA SER A 12 0.30 5.38 15.79
C SER A 12 1.61 5.38 14.99
N GLY A 13 2.64 4.69 15.48
CA GLY A 13 3.91 4.50 14.75
C GLY A 13 3.71 3.74 13.44
N ILE A 14 2.94 2.66 13.46
CA ILE A 14 2.60 1.89 12.25
C ILE A 14 1.78 2.74 11.28
N ALA A 15 0.78 3.50 11.76
CA ALA A 15 -0.01 4.38 10.92
C ALA A 15 0.84 5.47 10.25
N ASP A 16 1.83 6.05 10.97
CA ASP A 16 2.80 7.01 10.42
C ASP A 16 3.67 6.35 9.33
N GLN A 17 4.12 5.11 9.51
CA GLN A 17 4.89 4.39 8.49
C GLN A 17 4.07 4.10 7.24
N LEU A 18 2.81 3.67 7.37
CA LEU A 18 1.89 3.50 6.25
C LEU A 18 1.71 4.83 5.50
N GLN A 19 1.40 5.91 6.22
CA GLN A 19 1.24 7.25 5.65
C GLN A 19 2.46 7.70 4.84
N ARG A 20 3.67 7.50 5.39
CA ARG A 20 4.92 7.88 4.72
C ARG A 20 5.24 7.01 3.53
N ALA A 21 5.04 5.70 3.61
CA ALA A 21 5.28 4.77 2.52
C ALA A 21 4.42 5.10 1.29
N PHE A 22 3.20 5.58 1.52
CA PHE A 22 2.25 5.87 0.45
C PHE A 22 2.34 7.32 -0.05
N TYR A 23 2.37 8.33 0.83
CA TYR A 23 2.25 9.74 0.42
C TYR A 23 3.56 10.50 0.31
N GLY A 24 4.54 10.25 1.18
CA GLY A 24 5.81 10.96 1.12
C GLY A 24 6.48 11.18 2.48
N ASN A 25 7.62 11.87 2.46
CA ASN A 25 8.48 12.05 3.61
C ASN A 25 8.99 10.73 4.22
N ALA A 26 9.11 9.70 3.41
CA ALA A 26 9.68 8.42 3.84
C ALA A 26 11.21 8.48 3.89
N TRP A 27 11.80 7.82 4.88
CA TRP A 27 13.27 7.81 5.04
C TRP A 27 13.99 7.13 3.87
N HIS A 28 13.33 6.14 3.23
CA HIS A 28 13.95 5.31 2.18
C HIS A 28 14.04 5.98 0.79
N GLY A 29 13.34 7.10 0.55
CA GLY A 29 13.22 7.72 -0.77
C GLY A 29 11.77 7.97 -1.19
N PRO A 30 11.49 8.13 -2.49
CA PRO A 30 10.15 8.47 -2.97
C PRO A 30 9.09 7.43 -2.58
N ALA A 31 7.97 7.92 -2.07
CA ALA A 31 6.79 7.14 -1.74
C ALA A 31 5.95 6.83 -2.99
N VAL A 32 4.94 5.96 -2.84
CA VAL A 32 4.08 5.55 -3.97
C VAL A 32 3.51 6.75 -4.71
N MET A 33 2.89 7.72 -4.02
CA MET A 33 2.27 8.88 -4.68
C MET A 33 3.29 9.83 -5.31
N GLU A 34 4.46 10.01 -4.72
CA GLU A 34 5.56 10.78 -5.32
C GLU A 34 6.09 10.12 -6.60
N ILE A 35 6.15 8.78 -6.65
CA ILE A 35 6.52 8.04 -7.87
C ILE A 35 5.47 8.25 -8.96
N LEU A 36 4.19 8.30 -8.60
CA LEU A 36 3.07 8.38 -9.55
C LEU A 36 2.76 9.81 -10.02
N GLU A 37 3.42 10.85 -9.50
CA GLU A 37 3.09 12.25 -9.77
C GLU A 37 3.02 12.58 -11.28
N ASP A 38 3.97 12.10 -12.07
CA ASP A 38 4.04 12.35 -13.52
C ASP A 38 3.69 11.12 -14.37
N VAL A 39 2.92 10.17 -13.82
CA VAL A 39 2.56 8.93 -14.51
C VAL A 39 1.15 9.05 -15.09
N ASP A 40 1.05 9.07 -16.41
CA ASP A 40 -0.20 9.00 -17.16
C ASP A 40 -0.68 7.55 -17.37
N ALA A 41 -1.88 7.38 -17.91
CA ALA A 41 -2.49 6.08 -18.12
C ALA A 41 -1.65 5.15 -19.02
N LEU A 42 -1.02 5.70 -20.06
CA LEU A 42 -0.20 4.92 -20.99
C LEU A 42 1.07 4.43 -20.31
N THR A 43 1.76 5.32 -19.59
CA THR A 43 2.94 4.98 -18.79
C THR A 43 2.60 3.96 -17.70
N ALA A 44 1.46 4.16 -17.00
CA ALA A 44 1.01 3.25 -15.94
C ALA A 44 0.70 1.84 -16.46
N ALA A 45 0.12 1.72 -17.64
CA ALA A 45 -0.25 0.44 -18.26
C ALA A 45 0.91 -0.24 -18.99
N ALA A 46 1.99 0.47 -19.29
CA ALA A 46 3.11 -0.04 -20.05
C ALA A 46 3.82 -1.19 -19.33
N LYS A 47 4.29 -2.17 -20.11
CA LYS A 47 5.09 -3.32 -19.64
C LYS A 47 6.48 -3.31 -20.31
N PRO A 48 7.38 -2.43 -19.88
CA PRO A 48 8.72 -2.30 -20.49
C PRO A 48 9.60 -3.53 -20.26
N ILE A 49 9.25 -4.35 -19.27
CA ILE A 49 9.93 -5.60 -18.95
C ILE A 49 8.91 -6.73 -19.14
N ALA A 50 9.21 -7.67 -20.02
CA ALA A 50 8.37 -8.84 -20.27
C ALA A 50 8.13 -9.63 -18.97
N SER A 51 6.95 -10.20 -18.81
CA SER A 51 6.54 -11.02 -17.64
C SER A 51 6.52 -10.28 -16.26
N VAL A 52 6.65 -8.95 -16.24
CA VAL A 52 6.51 -8.14 -15.03
C VAL A 52 5.18 -7.39 -15.06
N HIS A 53 4.59 -7.16 -13.89
CA HIS A 53 3.40 -6.34 -13.76
C HIS A 53 3.68 -4.88 -14.12
N SER A 54 2.67 -4.19 -14.70
CA SER A 54 2.76 -2.75 -14.96
C SER A 54 2.64 -1.94 -13.66
N ILE A 55 2.98 -0.64 -13.70
CA ILE A 55 2.79 0.28 -12.57
C ILE A 55 1.33 0.26 -12.11
N TRP A 56 0.39 0.24 -13.05
CA TRP A 56 -1.05 0.21 -12.73
C TRP A 56 -1.44 -1.09 -12.00
N GLU A 57 -1.02 -2.24 -12.52
CA GLU A 57 -1.30 -3.53 -11.86
C GLU A 57 -0.69 -3.59 -10.45
N LEU A 58 0.50 -3.01 -10.24
CA LEU A 58 1.13 -2.92 -8.92
C LEU A 58 0.35 -2.00 -7.97
N LEU A 59 -0.15 -0.85 -8.44
CA LEU A 59 -1.00 0.03 -7.63
C LEU A 59 -2.30 -0.67 -7.21
N LEU A 60 -2.96 -1.36 -8.16
CA LEU A 60 -4.16 -2.13 -7.84
C LEU A 60 -3.87 -3.23 -6.81
N HIS A 61 -2.74 -3.92 -6.95
CA HIS A 61 -2.32 -4.97 -6.04
C HIS A 61 -2.06 -4.45 -4.62
N THR A 62 -1.37 -3.32 -4.46
CA THR A 62 -1.16 -2.72 -3.12
C THR A 62 -2.49 -2.29 -2.50
N ALA A 63 -3.40 -1.68 -3.26
CA ALA A 63 -4.73 -1.32 -2.79
C ALA A 63 -5.57 -2.55 -2.38
N VAL A 64 -5.43 -3.68 -3.08
CA VAL A 64 -6.06 -4.96 -2.68
C VAL A 64 -5.56 -5.38 -1.29
N TRP A 65 -4.26 -5.28 -1.01
CA TRP A 65 -3.70 -5.69 0.28
C TRP A 65 -4.05 -4.75 1.42
N ASP A 66 -4.23 -3.46 1.17
CA ASP A 66 -4.83 -2.53 2.14
C ASP A 66 -6.27 -2.96 2.49
N GLY A 67 -7.06 -3.31 1.48
CA GLY A 67 -8.42 -3.86 1.66
C GLY A 67 -8.43 -5.18 2.42
N VAL A 68 -7.46 -6.06 2.17
CA VAL A 68 -7.27 -7.32 2.93
C VAL A 68 -6.98 -7.03 4.40
N ALA A 69 -6.10 -6.07 4.69
CA ALA A 69 -5.81 -5.69 6.06
C ALA A 69 -7.05 -5.16 6.78
N LEU A 70 -7.84 -4.28 6.14
CA LEU A 70 -9.11 -3.79 6.66
C LEU A 70 -10.11 -4.92 6.93
N THR A 71 -10.27 -5.84 5.99
CA THR A 71 -11.17 -6.99 6.11
C THR A 71 -10.79 -7.89 7.29
N ARG A 72 -9.48 -8.13 7.47
CA ARG A 72 -8.96 -8.94 8.59
C ARG A 72 -9.10 -8.21 9.92
N LEU A 73 -8.88 -6.89 9.96
CA LEU A 73 -9.12 -6.06 11.15
C LEU A 73 -10.58 -6.08 11.58
N ALA A 74 -11.51 -6.18 10.62
CA ALA A 74 -12.94 -6.37 10.89
C ALA A 74 -13.32 -7.79 11.34
N GLY A 75 -12.35 -8.71 11.49
CA GLY A 75 -12.57 -10.05 12.01
C GLY A 75 -12.82 -11.13 10.94
N SER A 76 -12.77 -10.79 9.66
CA SER A 76 -13.05 -11.72 8.56
C SER A 76 -11.77 -12.33 7.99
N LYS A 77 -11.86 -13.59 7.53
CA LYS A 77 -10.79 -14.23 6.74
C LYS A 77 -10.81 -13.65 5.32
N CYS A 78 -9.65 -13.34 4.80
CA CYS A 78 -9.49 -12.88 3.42
C CYS A 78 -8.14 -13.34 2.87
N GLN A 79 -8.15 -13.90 1.65
CA GLN A 79 -6.96 -14.33 0.93
C GLN A 79 -7.23 -14.23 -0.57
N PRO A 80 -6.88 -13.10 -1.21
CA PRO A 80 -7.05 -12.96 -2.66
C PRO A 80 -6.07 -13.87 -3.41
N THR A 81 -6.52 -14.38 -4.57
CA THR A 81 -5.71 -15.21 -5.48
C THR A 81 -5.98 -14.81 -6.93
N GLY A 82 -5.07 -15.12 -7.85
CA GLY A 82 -5.25 -14.82 -9.27
C GLY A 82 -5.60 -13.36 -9.54
N ALA A 83 -6.63 -13.12 -10.35
CA ALA A 83 -7.09 -11.78 -10.72
C ALA A 83 -7.62 -10.94 -9.53
N ALA A 84 -8.04 -11.56 -8.43
CA ALA A 84 -8.42 -10.83 -7.22
C ALA A 84 -7.18 -10.29 -6.48
N ASN A 85 -6.01 -10.91 -6.66
CA ASN A 85 -4.73 -10.47 -6.09
C ASN A 85 -4.03 -9.45 -6.98
N PHE A 86 -4.01 -9.69 -8.30
CA PHE A 86 -3.51 -8.78 -9.31
C PHE A 86 -4.62 -8.47 -10.32
N PRO A 87 -5.47 -7.47 -10.05
CA PRO A 87 -6.54 -7.11 -10.98
C PRO A 87 -5.97 -6.66 -12.33
N PRO A 88 -6.46 -7.23 -13.45
CA PRO A 88 -5.97 -6.83 -14.77
C PRO A 88 -6.44 -5.43 -15.15
N VAL A 89 -5.60 -4.70 -15.87
CA VAL A 89 -5.98 -3.43 -16.51
C VAL A 89 -6.69 -3.73 -17.83
N THR A 90 -8.00 -3.53 -17.87
CA THR A 90 -8.83 -3.80 -19.07
C THR A 90 -9.15 -2.53 -19.87
N ASN A 91 -8.97 -1.36 -19.28
CA ASN A 91 -9.22 -0.06 -19.91
C ASN A 91 -8.13 0.94 -19.47
N ALA A 92 -7.22 1.26 -20.38
CA ALA A 92 -6.07 2.14 -20.13
C ALA A 92 -6.36 3.60 -20.54
N THR A 93 -7.49 4.16 -20.09
CA THR A 93 -7.83 5.58 -20.27
C THR A 93 -7.41 6.41 -19.06
N GLU A 94 -7.19 7.73 -19.29
CA GLU A 94 -6.87 8.67 -18.19
C GLU A 94 -7.95 8.70 -17.12
N ALA A 95 -9.22 8.62 -17.48
CA ALA A 95 -10.33 8.57 -16.52
C ALA A 95 -10.27 7.32 -15.66
N ALA A 96 -9.95 6.15 -16.24
CA ALA A 96 -9.82 4.90 -15.51
C ALA A 96 -8.56 4.90 -14.60
N TRP A 97 -7.45 5.48 -15.07
CA TRP A 97 -6.24 5.65 -14.26
C TRP A 97 -6.49 6.58 -13.07
N GLY A 98 -7.05 7.75 -13.30
CA GLY A 98 -7.41 8.70 -12.24
C GLY A 98 -8.35 8.09 -11.20
N LYS A 99 -9.32 7.26 -11.65
CA LYS A 99 -10.19 6.50 -10.75
C LYS A 99 -9.41 5.48 -9.93
N ALA A 100 -8.50 4.72 -10.52
CA ALA A 100 -7.68 3.72 -9.82
C ALA A 100 -6.82 4.39 -8.73
N VAL A 101 -6.17 5.51 -9.04
CA VAL A 101 -5.38 6.29 -8.08
C VAL A 101 -6.27 6.81 -6.94
N SER A 102 -7.44 7.35 -7.25
CA SER A 102 -8.39 7.86 -6.25
C SER A 102 -8.91 6.75 -5.33
N ASP A 103 -9.23 5.59 -5.90
CA ASP A 103 -9.71 4.42 -5.14
C ASP A 103 -8.60 3.87 -4.22
N ALA A 104 -7.36 3.80 -4.70
CA ALA A 104 -6.21 3.41 -3.89
C ALA A 104 -6.01 4.36 -2.71
N LYS A 105 -6.00 5.67 -2.95
CA LYS A 105 -5.91 6.70 -1.89
C LYS A 105 -6.99 6.50 -0.83
N ARG A 106 -8.25 6.36 -1.26
CA ARG A 106 -9.38 6.20 -0.34
C ARG A 106 -9.24 4.93 0.53
N THR A 107 -8.79 3.81 -0.05
CA THR A 107 -8.60 2.56 0.68
C THR A 107 -7.46 2.69 1.67
N HIS A 108 -6.35 3.30 1.25
CA HIS A 108 -5.18 3.56 2.09
C HIS A 108 -5.51 4.49 3.27
N ASP A 109 -6.18 5.62 3.02
CA ASP A 109 -6.61 6.56 4.08
C ASP A 109 -7.50 5.87 5.11
N LYS A 110 -8.41 5.00 4.65
CA LYS A 110 -9.25 4.19 5.55
C LYS A 110 -8.39 3.25 6.40
N LEU A 111 -7.37 2.62 5.82
CA LEU A 111 -6.45 1.74 6.56
C LEU A 111 -5.68 2.54 7.62
N VAL A 112 -5.03 3.64 7.24
CA VAL A 112 -4.28 4.50 8.16
C VAL A 112 -5.16 4.97 9.32
N LYS A 113 -6.36 5.47 9.01
CA LYS A 113 -7.34 5.88 10.04
C LYS A 113 -7.74 4.74 10.96
N THR A 114 -7.98 3.55 10.41
CA THR A 114 -8.36 2.37 11.20
C THR A 114 -7.21 1.96 12.13
N VAL A 115 -5.98 1.91 11.61
CA VAL A 115 -4.79 1.50 12.39
C VAL A 115 -4.48 2.52 13.50
N SER A 116 -4.55 3.81 13.22
CA SER A 116 -4.32 4.85 14.24
C SER A 116 -5.34 4.81 15.37
N GLY A 117 -6.56 4.37 15.09
CA GLY A 117 -7.65 4.23 16.08
C GLY A 117 -7.66 2.90 16.84
N LEU A 118 -6.75 1.96 16.55
CA LEU A 118 -6.66 0.70 17.30
C LEU A 118 -6.14 0.94 18.73
N SER A 119 -6.59 0.12 19.68
CA SER A 119 -5.86 0.04 20.94
C SER A 119 -4.54 -0.72 20.72
N PRO A 120 -3.43 -0.37 21.42
CA PRO A 120 -2.15 -1.06 21.28
C PRO A 120 -2.24 -2.59 21.56
N GLU A 121 -3.15 -3.00 22.44
CA GLU A 121 -3.40 -4.41 22.77
C GLU A 121 -3.93 -5.18 21.56
N ARG A 122 -4.75 -4.54 20.72
CA ARG A 122 -5.32 -5.14 19.52
C ARG A 122 -4.25 -5.65 18.53
N LEU A 123 -3.07 -5.05 18.54
CA LEU A 123 -1.94 -5.48 17.71
C LEU A 123 -1.46 -6.90 18.05
N ARG A 124 -1.68 -7.37 19.28
CA ARG A 124 -1.28 -8.70 19.72
C ARG A 124 -2.28 -9.78 19.33
N ASP A 125 -3.50 -9.40 18.95
CA ASP A 125 -4.53 -10.34 18.56
C ASP A 125 -4.15 -11.08 17.28
N ARG A 126 -4.52 -12.35 17.22
CA ARG A 126 -4.25 -13.20 16.07
C ARG A 126 -5.11 -12.78 14.88
N VAL A 127 -4.49 -12.66 13.70
CA VAL A 127 -5.21 -12.43 12.46
C VAL A 127 -6.09 -13.63 12.12
N PRO A 128 -7.39 -13.42 11.75
CA PRO A 128 -8.31 -14.51 11.43
C PRO A 128 -7.75 -15.47 10.37
N GLY A 129 -7.64 -16.76 10.74
CA GLY A 129 -7.13 -17.82 9.85
C GLY A 129 -5.62 -17.80 9.59
N LYS A 130 -4.84 -17.04 10.36
CA LYS A 130 -3.38 -16.95 10.23
C LYS A 130 -2.67 -17.36 11.53
N ARG A 131 -1.35 -17.65 11.45
CA ARG A 131 -0.51 -17.99 12.61
C ARG A 131 0.21 -16.79 13.23
N TYR A 132 0.03 -15.58 12.65
CA TYR A 132 0.62 -14.33 13.10
C TYR A 132 -0.44 -13.34 13.60
N ASN A 133 -0.01 -12.27 14.26
CA ASN A 133 -0.85 -11.23 14.86
C ASN A 133 -0.97 -9.99 13.95
N PHE A 134 -1.78 -9.01 14.36
CA PHE A 134 -1.95 -7.77 13.62
C PHE A 134 -0.68 -6.91 13.58
N TYR A 135 0.16 -6.94 14.61
CA TYR A 135 1.46 -6.29 14.57
C TYR A 135 2.28 -6.73 13.35
N HIS A 136 2.43 -8.05 13.17
CA HIS A 136 3.15 -8.60 12.03
C HIS A 136 2.48 -8.26 10.69
N LEU A 137 1.14 -8.34 10.61
CA LEU A 137 0.41 -8.00 9.40
C LEU A 137 0.64 -6.55 8.97
N LEU A 138 0.46 -5.59 9.89
CA LEU A 138 0.46 -4.17 9.56
C LEU A 138 1.86 -3.65 9.23
N HIS A 139 2.89 -4.12 9.91
CA HIS A 139 4.27 -3.89 9.48
C HIS A 139 4.54 -4.51 8.11
N GLY A 140 4.02 -5.71 7.87
CA GLY A 140 4.11 -6.38 6.57
C GLY A 140 3.45 -5.59 5.44
N ILE A 141 2.31 -4.91 5.69
CA ILE A 141 1.66 -4.05 4.69
C ILE A 141 2.57 -2.86 4.32
N ALA A 142 3.14 -2.16 5.31
CA ALA A 142 4.07 -1.06 5.03
C ALA A 142 5.29 -1.53 4.21
N GLN A 143 5.89 -2.66 4.60
CA GLN A 143 7.02 -3.26 3.85
C GLN A 143 6.63 -3.68 2.43
N HIS A 144 5.42 -4.20 2.25
CA HIS A 144 4.88 -4.60 0.96
C HIS A 144 4.67 -3.41 0.02
N GLU A 145 4.18 -2.29 0.54
CA GLU A 145 4.08 -1.03 -0.21
C GLU A 145 5.45 -0.55 -0.68
N LEU A 146 6.47 -0.55 0.20
CA LEU A 146 7.83 -0.17 -0.12
C LEU A 146 8.45 -1.07 -1.20
N TYR A 147 8.21 -2.38 -1.10
CA TYR A 147 8.69 -3.35 -2.08
C TYR A 147 8.12 -3.06 -3.47
N HIS A 148 6.81 -2.76 -3.57
CA HIS A 148 6.18 -2.44 -4.84
C HIS A 148 6.46 -1.01 -5.31
N ALA A 149 6.64 -0.04 -4.42
CA ALA A 149 7.10 1.30 -4.76
C ALA A 149 8.46 1.26 -5.48
N GLY A 150 9.40 0.46 -5.00
CA GLY A 150 10.68 0.25 -5.68
C GLY A 150 10.53 -0.32 -7.09
N GLN A 151 9.61 -1.27 -7.30
CA GLN A 151 9.29 -1.81 -8.64
C GLN A 151 8.67 -0.74 -9.54
N MET A 152 7.69 0.03 -9.05
CA MET A 152 7.07 1.14 -9.80
C MET A 152 8.12 2.17 -10.22
N ALA A 153 9.06 2.54 -9.34
CA ALA A 153 10.13 3.48 -9.65
C ALA A 153 11.06 3.00 -10.77
N ILE A 154 11.39 1.70 -10.79
CA ILE A 154 12.21 1.10 -11.85
C ILE A 154 11.43 1.08 -13.17
N LEU A 155 10.15 0.67 -13.16
CA LEU A 155 9.29 0.63 -14.34
C LEU A 155 9.07 2.04 -14.91
N LYS A 156 8.81 3.05 -14.08
CA LYS A 156 8.71 4.47 -14.50
C LYS A 156 9.96 4.89 -15.26
N LYS A 157 11.15 4.65 -14.72
CA LYS A 157 12.42 4.98 -15.38
C LYS A 157 12.63 4.22 -16.70
N ALA A 158 12.11 3.00 -16.82
CA ALA A 158 12.24 2.20 -18.03
C ALA A 158 11.30 2.67 -19.16
N VAL A 159 10.14 3.26 -18.83
CA VAL A 159 9.17 3.77 -19.81
C VAL A 159 9.50 5.19 -20.24
N MET A 160 9.93 6.06 -19.31
CA MET A 160 10.14 7.50 -19.54
C MET A 160 11.55 7.85 -20.06
N ARG A 161 12.31 6.88 -20.55
CA ARG A 161 13.64 7.11 -21.18
C ARG A 161 13.56 7.55 -22.62
#